data_91466f52153d7e93a977de4149994a04
#
_entry.id   91466f52153d7e93a977de4149994a04
#
_cell.length_a   1.000
_cell.length_b   1.000
_cell.length_c   1.000
_cell.angle_alpha   90.00
_cell.angle_beta   90.00
_cell.angle_gamma   90.00
#
_symmetry.space_group_name_H-M   'P 1'
#
loop_
_entity.id
_entity.type
_entity.pdbx_description
1 polymer ?
#
loop_
_entity_poly.entity_id
_entity_poly.type
_entity_poly.pdbx_seq_one_letter_code
_entity_poly.pdbx_strand_id
1 'polypeptide(L)'
;MIYTEKKPFAELISMIGDKKKVALVGCGSCATSCKTGGEGEIEELTEALKGHGIEVVGTCLPDESCQKLLVKKEMKAFRDSGAECVISMACGNGAQTVAQNTDLPVYPSNNTMFLAQVERIGIFNEMCRMC
;
A
#
# COMPACT_ATOMS: atom_id res chain seq x y z
N MET A 1 0.73 -8.87 -14.37
CA MET A 1 0.64 -8.20 -13.07
C MET A 1 1.04 -6.72 -13.20
N ILE A 2 0.85 -5.95 -12.16
CA ILE A 2 1.30 -4.55 -12.11
C ILE A 2 2.63 -4.49 -11.38
N TYR A 3 3.66 -4.01 -12.05
CA TYR A 3 4.96 -3.78 -11.42
C TYR A 3 4.98 -2.44 -10.71
N THR A 4 5.41 -2.46 -9.45
CA THR A 4 5.50 -1.26 -8.61
C THR A 4 6.90 -1.12 -8.01
N GLU A 5 7.27 0.11 -7.72
CA GLU A 5 8.48 0.46 -6.99
C GLU A 5 8.11 1.29 -5.77
N LYS A 6 8.86 1.14 -4.69
CA LYS A 6 8.66 1.94 -3.48
C LYS A 6 9.00 3.41 -3.77
N LYS A 7 8.16 4.32 -3.29
CA LYS A 7 8.52 5.73 -3.22
C LYS A 7 9.64 5.93 -2.20
N PRO A 8 10.49 6.97 -2.39
CA PRO A 8 11.40 7.38 -1.32
C PRO A 8 10.63 7.66 -0.01
N PHE A 9 11.18 7.21 1.12
CA PHE A 9 10.53 7.39 2.43
C PHE A 9 10.25 8.88 2.74
N ALA A 10 11.18 9.77 2.38
CA ALA A 10 11.00 11.21 2.56
C ALA A 10 9.79 11.75 1.79
N GLU A 11 9.49 11.24 0.60
CA GLU A 11 8.32 11.61 -0.17
C GLU A 11 7.03 11.18 0.54
N LEU A 12 7.00 9.96 1.07
CA LEU A 12 5.85 9.46 1.83
C LEU A 12 5.60 10.30 3.08
N ILE A 13 6.64 10.62 3.83
CA ILE A 13 6.55 11.47 5.04
C ILE A 13 6.03 12.85 4.67
N SER A 14 6.49 13.43 3.56
CA SER A 14 6.00 14.72 3.07
C SER A 14 4.50 14.69 2.73
N MET A 15 4.03 13.61 2.12
CA MET A 15 2.60 13.44 1.79
C MET A 15 1.72 13.30 3.03
N ILE A 16 2.18 12.57 4.03
CA ILE A 16 1.44 12.34 5.28
C ILE A 16 1.30 13.65 6.06
N GLY A 17 2.29 14.53 6.00
CA GLY A 17 2.30 15.80 6.70
C GLY A 17 2.42 15.63 8.21
N ASP A 18 1.51 16.25 8.96
CA ASP A 18 1.50 16.26 10.42
C ASP A 18 0.74 15.11 11.08
N LYS A 19 0.23 14.17 10.31
CA LYS A 19 -0.53 13.03 10.82
C LYS A 19 0.39 12.09 11.61
N LYS A 20 -0.11 11.62 12.77
CA LYS A 20 0.67 10.82 13.70
C LYS A 20 0.17 9.38 13.87
N LYS A 21 -1.05 9.09 13.43
CA LYS A 21 -1.67 7.77 13.52
C LYS A 21 -2.10 7.32 12.13
N VAL A 22 -1.52 6.22 11.67
CA VAL A 22 -1.77 5.71 10.32
C VAL A 22 -2.16 4.25 10.33
N ALA A 23 -2.93 3.83 9.34
CA ALA A 23 -3.19 2.43 9.05
C ALA A 23 -2.48 2.05 7.75
N LEU A 24 -1.98 0.82 7.67
CA LEU A 24 -1.31 0.30 6.48
C LEU A 24 -2.15 -0.76 5.80
N VAL A 25 -2.30 -0.66 4.50
CA VAL A 25 -2.97 -1.65 3.66
C VAL A 25 -2.00 -2.15 2.60
N GLY A 26 -1.57 -3.39 2.74
CA GLY A 26 -0.73 -4.05 1.75
C GLY A 26 -1.53 -4.71 0.63
N CYS A 27 -0.87 -5.52 -0.18
CA CYS A 27 -1.51 -6.33 -1.22
C CYS A 27 -0.78 -7.66 -1.36
N GLY A 28 -1.52 -8.75 -1.17
CA GLY A 28 -0.97 -10.11 -1.20
C GLY A 28 -0.62 -10.64 -2.60
N SER A 29 -0.91 -9.87 -3.65
CA SER A 29 -0.67 -10.27 -5.04
C SER A 29 0.51 -9.50 -5.65
N CYS A 30 0.24 -8.53 -6.52
CA CYS A 30 1.29 -7.83 -7.28
C CYS A 30 2.35 -7.18 -6.38
N ALA A 31 1.94 -6.45 -5.35
CA ALA A 31 2.87 -5.75 -4.48
C ALA A 31 3.71 -6.70 -3.62
N THR A 32 3.18 -7.85 -3.24
CA THR A 32 3.96 -8.90 -2.58
C THR A 32 5.03 -9.46 -3.52
N SER A 33 4.66 -9.75 -4.77
CA SER A 33 5.60 -10.23 -5.79
C SER A 33 6.71 -9.23 -6.09
N CYS A 34 6.39 -7.94 -6.09
CA CYS A 34 7.36 -6.85 -6.31
C CYS A 34 8.16 -6.49 -5.05
N LYS A 35 7.84 -7.08 -3.91
CA LYS A 35 8.42 -6.71 -2.60
C LYS A 35 8.25 -5.22 -2.28
N THR A 36 7.04 -4.73 -2.51
CA THR A 36 6.67 -3.32 -2.27
C THR A 36 5.50 -3.17 -1.31
N GLY A 37 4.79 -4.25 -0.98
CA GLY A 37 3.60 -4.14 -0.12
C GLY A 37 3.12 -5.47 0.45
N GLY A 38 4.01 -6.45 0.62
CA GLY A 38 3.72 -7.69 1.33
C GLY A 38 3.91 -7.57 2.84
N GLU A 39 3.83 -8.68 3.54
CA GLU A 39 3.94 -8.75 5.00
C GLU A 39 5.27 -8.15 5.51
N GLY A 40 6.39 -8.55 4.89
CA GLY A 40 7.71 -8.05 5.27
C GLY A 40 7.84 -6.54 5.10
N GLU A 41 7.30 -5.99 4.02
CA GLU A 41 7.34 -4.56 3.75
C GLU A 41 6.41 -3.77 4.68
N ILE A 42 5.30 -4.36 5.12
CA ILE A 42 4.44 -3.76 6.15
C ILE A 42 5.22 -3.64 7.47
N GLU A 43 5.95 -4.66 7.86
CA GLU A 43 6.78 -4.64 9.06
C GLU A 43 7.90 -3.60 8.95
N GLU A 44 8.61 -3.57 7.83
CA GLU A 44 9.67 -2.58 7.57
C GLU A 44 9.14 -1.14 7.66
N LEU A 45 8.00 -0.87 7.02
CA LEU A 45 7.40 0.46 7.02
C LEU A 45 6.90 0.84 8.42
N THR A 46 6.33 -0.11 9.15
CA THR A 46 5.89 0.11 10.54
C THR A 46 7.05 0.56 11.42
N GLU A 47 8.20 -0.09 11.33
CA GLU A 47 9.40 0.28 12.09
C GLU A 47 9.95 1.66 11.65
N ALA A 48 9.99 1.93 10.35
CA ALA A 48 10.44 3.21 9.84
C ALA A 48 9.55 4.37 10.30
N LEU A 49 8.24 4.20 10.27
CA LEU A 49 7.26 5.19 10.74
C LEU A 49 7.37 5.41 12.25
N LYS A 50 7.54 4.34 13.02
CA LYS A 50 7.75 4.42 14.47
C LYS A 50 8.99 5.26 14.80
N GLY A 51 10.08 5.08 14.06
CA GLY A 51 11.30 5.88 14.20
C GLY A 51 11.08 7.36 13.92
N HIS A 52 10.03 7.74 13.20
CA HIS A 52 9.61 9.11 12.90
C HIS A 52 8.52 9.64 13.86
N GLY A 53 8.19 8.91 14.90
CA GLY A 53 7.14 9.30 15.84
C GLY A 53 5.72 9.10 15.29
N ILE A 54 5.54 8.27 14.26
CA ILE A 54 4.24 7.96 13.67
C ILE A 54 3.82 6.57 14.13
N GLU A 55 2.64 6.48 14.74
CA GLU A 55 2.09 5.22 15.24
C GLU A 55 1.28 4.52 14.15
N VAL A 56 1.58 3.24 13.90
CA VAL A 56 0.76 2.39 13.05
C VAL A 56 -0.31 1.73 13.92
N VAL A 57 -1.55 2.17 13.78
CA VAL A 57 -2.67 1.72 14.62
C VAL A 57 -3.41 0.50 14.07
N GLY A 58 -3.09 0.09 12.85
CA GLY A 58 -3.66 -1.11 12.26
C GLY A 58 -3.00 -1.43 10.94
N THR A 59 -2.98 -2.71 10.60
CA THR A 59 -2.47 -3.21 9.32
C THR A 59 -3.39 -4.27 8.76
N CYS A 60 -3.49 -4.37 7.46
CA CYS A 60 -4.13 -5.49 6.79
C CYS A 60 -3.43 -5.84 5.48
N LEU A 61 -3.63 -7.07 5.04
CA LEU A 61 -3.02 -7.60 3.81
C LEU A 61 -4.11 -8.34 3.01
N PRO A 62 -5.01 -7.62 2.32
CA PRO A 62 -5.95 -8.27 1.41
C PRO A 62 -5.21 -9.09 0.36
N ASP A 63 -5.75 -10.24 -0.04
CA ASP A 63 -5.14 -11.06 -1.10
C ASP A 63 -4.93 -10.24 -2.38
N GLU A 64 -5.91 -9.39 -2.71
CA GLU A 64 -5.84 -8.46 -3.84
C GLU A 64 -6.48 -7.13 -3.45
N SER A 65 -5.69 -6.07 -3.30
CA SER A 65 -6.19 -4.74 -2.92
C SER A 65 -7.00 -4.04 -4.01
N CYS A 66 -7.04 -4.58 -5.21
CA CYS A 66 -7.92 -4.11 -6.29
C CYS A 66 -9.30 -4.78 -6.27
N GLN A 67 -9.54 -5.76 -5.39
CA GLN A 67 -10.84 -6.38 -5.20
C GLN A 67 -11.67 -5.64 -4.15
N LYS A 68 -12.72 -4.98 -4.60
CA LYS A 68 -13.57 -4.11 -3.77
C LYS A 68 -14.10 -4.81 -2.51
N LEU A 69 -14.59 -6.04 -2.64
CA LEU A 69 -15.20 -6.76 -1.52
C LEU A 69 -14.18 -7.14 -0.44
N LEU A 70 -12.98 -7.55 -0.85
CA LEU A 70 -11.90 -7.86 0.09
C LEU A 70 -11.47 -6.62 0.86
N VAL A 71 -11.22 -5.53 0.13
CA VAL A 71 -10.82 -4.25 0.74
C VAL A 71 -11.91 -3.72 1.67
N LYS A 72 -13.17 -3.75 1.24
CA LYS A 72 -14.30 -3.30 2.07
C LYS A 72 -14.40 -4.05 3.40
N LYS A 73 -14.14 -5.35 3.37
CA LYS A 73 -14.13 -6.18 4.58
C LYS A 73 -13.02 -5.73 5.54
N GLU A 74 -11.81 -5.60 5.02
CA GLU A 74 -10.65 -5.22 5.83
C GLU A 74 -10.75 -3.78 6.37
N MET A 75 -11.25 -2.85 5.56
CA MET A 75 -11.38 -1.44 5.96
C MET A 75 -12.36 -1.22 7.12
N LYS A 76 -13.29 -2.15 7.36
CA LYS A 76 -14.18 -2.08 8.52
C LYS A 76 -13.41 -2.10 9.84
N ALA A 77 -12.30 -2.82 9.91
CA ALA A 77 -11.46 -2.91 11.10
C ALA A 77 -10.80 -1.57 11.48
N PHE A 78 -10.69 -0.64 10.54
CA PHE A 78 -10.03 0.65 10.78
C PHE A 78 -10.97 1.78 11.19
N ARG A 79 -12.29 1.57 11.16
CA ARG A 79 -13.27 2.62 11.47
C ARG A 79 -13.08 3.23 12.87
N ASP A 80 -12.77 2.39 13.85
CA ASP A 80 -12.62 2.78 15.25
C ASP A 80 -11.15 2.69 15.72
N SER A 81 -10.20 2.61 14.80
CA SER A 81 -8.77 2.45 15.12
C SER A 81 -8.10 3.75 15.58
N GLY A 82 -8.71 4.89 15.32
CA GLY A 82 -8.10 6.20 15.55
C GLY A 82 -7.12 6.64 14.45
N ALA A 83 -7.05 5.92 13.34
CA ALA A 83 -6.20 6.31 12.22
C ALA A 83 -6.62 7.65 11.64
N GLU A 84 -5.66 8.52 11.36
CA GLU A 84 -5.86 9.83 10.73
C GLU A 84 -5.75 9.74 9.20
N CYS A 85 -5.08 8.70 8.71
CA CYS A 85 -4.97 8.41 7.28
C CYS A 85 -4.63 6.94 7.06
N VAL A 86 -4.71 6.52 5.80
CA VAL A 86 -4.34 5.18 5.36
C VAL A 86 -3.20 5.29 4.36
N ILE A 87 -2.19 4.45 4.53
CA ILE A 87 -1.12 4.29 3.55
C ILE A 87 -1.40 3.01 2.77
N SER A 88 -1.59 3.14 1.46
CA SER A 88 -1.77 2.00 0.58
C SER A 88 -0.42 1.58 -0.01
N MET A 89 -0.04 0.34 0.25
CA MET A 89 1.20 -0.27 -0.23
C MET A 89 0.94 -1.17 -1.45
N ALA A 90 -0.05 -0.82 -2.23
CA ALA A 90 -0.45 -1.51 -3.46
C ALA A 90 -0.06 -0.69 -4.70
N CYS A 91 -0.51 -1.13 -5.88
CA CYS A 91 -0.45 -0.31 -7.10
C CYS A 91 -1.54 0.77 -7.06
N GLY A 92 -1.55 1.65 -8.06
CA GLY A 92 -2.54 2.73 -8.17
C GLY A 92 -4.00 2.23 -8.16
N ASN A 93 -4.27 1.09 -8.79
CA ASN A 93 -5.60 0.50 -8.77
C ASN A 93 -6.02 0.08 -7.34
N GLY A 94 -5.10 -0.55 -6.60
CA GLY A 94 -5.33 -0.90 -5.20
C GLY A 94 -5.51 0.33 -4.33
N ALA A 95 -4.69 1.35 -4.51
CA ALA A 95 -4.81 2.61 -3.76
C ALA A 95 -6.18 3.29 -3.99
N GLN A 96 -6.66 3.33 -5.22
CA GLN A 96 -7.97 3.88 -5.54
C GLN A 96 -9.11 3.05 -4.94
N THR A 97 -8.99 1.73 -4.97
CA THR A 97 -9.98 0.83 -4.36
C THR A 97 -10.05 1.04 -2.84
N VAL A 98 -8.91 1.20 -2.18
CA VAL A 98 -8.86 1.53 -0.75
C VAL A 98 -9.54 2.89 -0.50
N ALA A 99 -9.21 3.90 -1.29
CA ALA A 99 -9.78 5.25 -1.14
C ALA A 99 -11.30 5.27 -1.29
N GLN A 100 -11.87 4.41 -2.14
CA GLN A 100 -13.31 4.29 -2.31
C GLN A 100 -14.03 3.62 -1.12
N ASN A 101 -13.29 2.98 -0.22
CA ASN A 101 -13.84 2.21 0.89
C ASN A 101 -13.50 2.79 2.27
N THR A 102 -13.04 4.02 2.33
CA THR A 102 -12.76 4.76 3.57
C THR A 102 -13.03 6.24 3.38
N ASP A 103 -13.36 6.94 4.47
CA ASP A 103 -13.48 8.40 4.49
C ASP A 103 -12.15 9.09 4.85
N LEU A 104 -11.13 8.31 5.21
CA LEU A 104 -9.81 8.82 5.53
C LEU A 104 -9.02 9.17 4.26
N PRO A 105 -8.10 10.13 4.34
CA PRO A 105 -7.13 10.34 3.26
C PRO A 105 -6.30 9.08 3.02
N VAL A 106 -6.07 8.75 1.76
CA VAL A 106 -5.26 7.59 1.36
C VAL A 106 -4.03 8.07 0.60
N TYR A 107 -2.87 7.65 1.06
CA TYR A 107 -1.58 8.00 0.45
C TYR A 107 -0.92 6.74 -0.11
N PRO A 108 -0.52 6.72 -1.39
CA PRO A 108 0.20 5.58 -1.95
C PRO A 108 1.67 5.61 -1.55
N SER A 109 2.20 4.48 -1.12
CA SER A 109 3.63 4.32 -0.81
C SER A 109 4.45 3.85 -2.01
N ASN A 110 3.80 3.51 -3.12
CA ASN A 110 4.45 2.96 -4.31
C ASN A 110 4.17 3.79 -5.55
N ASN A 111 5.08 3.71 -6.50
CA ASN A 111 4.88 4.17 -7.87
C ASN A 111 4.45 2.98 -8.74
N THR A 112 3.38 3.14 -9.50
CA THR A 112 2.96 2.16 -10.51
C THR A 112 3.78 2.37 -11.76
N MET A 113 4.49 1.35 -12.23
CA MET A 113 5.45 1.48 -13.32
C MET A 113 4.90 0.96 -14.66
N PHE A 114 4.48 -0.30 -14.70
CA PHE A 114 4.01 -0.92 -15.95
C PHE A 114 3.27 -2.23 -15.68
N LEU A 115 2.60 -2.73 -16.73
CA LEU A 115 2.12 -4.11 -16.77
C LEU A 115 3.30 -5.04 -17.06
N ALA A 116 3.46 -6.06 -16.23
CA ALA A 116 4.58 -6.97 -16.29
C ALA A 116 4.15 -8.41 -16.54
N GLN A 117 5.01 -9.13 -17.24
CA GLN A 117 5.01 -10.59 -17.26
C GLN A 117 6.03 -11.09 -16.24
N VAL A 118 5.63 -12.01 -15.40
CA VAL A 118 6.55 -12.66 -14.46
C VAL A 118 7.22 -13.83 -15.21
N GLU A 119 8.51 -13.71 -15.46
CA GLU A 119 9.29 -14.80 -16.04
C GLU A 119 9.59 -15.86 -14.98
N ARG A 120 10.03 -15.43 -13.81
CA ARG A 120 10.26 -16.22 -12.60
C ARG A 120 10.33 -15.28 -11.41
N ILE A 121 10.35 -15.82 -10.20
CA ILE A 121 10.41 -15.03 -8.97
C ILE A 121 11.55 -14.00 -9.03
N GLY A 122 11.20 -12.73 -8.94
CA GLY A 122 12.15 -11.61 -8.96
C GLY A 122 12.54 -11.14 -10.37
N ILE A 123 12.08 -11.79 -11.43
CA ILE A 123 12.38 -11.39 -12.82
C ILE A 123 11.08 -10.99 -13.52
N PHE A 124 10.99 -9.72 -13.89
CA PHE A 124 9.80 -9.12 -14.50
C PHE A 124 10.15 -8.52 -15.85
N ASN A 125 9.36 -8.87 -16.86
CA ASN A 125 9.50 -8.31 -18.20
C ASN A 125 8.44 -7.22 -18.40
N GLU A 126 8.87 -6.04 -18.81
CA GLU A 126 7.96 -4.95 -19.15
C GLU A 126 7.16 -5.28 -20.39
N MET A 127 5.82 -5.23 -20.27
CA MET A 127 4.91 -5.52 -21.38
C MET A 127 4.19 -4.29 -21.89
N CYS A 128 3.70 -3.42 -21.00
CA CYS A 128 2.93 -2.25 -21.39
C CYS A 128 3.00 -1.16 -20.32
N ARG A 129 3.28 0.09 -20.72
CA ARG A 129 3.29 1.24 -19.81
C ARG A 129 1.94 1.92 -19.67
N MET A 130 0.92 1.42 -20.36
CA MET A 130 -0.44 1.98 -20.29
C MET A 130 -0.50 3.44 -20.78
N CYS A 131 0.33 3.76 -21.74
CA CYS A 131 0.34 5.08 -22.36
C CYS A 131 -0.80 5.25 -23.38
#